data_417e9a3a9d6e3872e9933ed175dd359b
#
_entry.id   417e9a3a9d6e3872e9933ed175dd359b
#
_cell.length_a   1.000
_cell.length_b   1.000
_cell.length_c   1.000
_cell.angle_alpha   90.00
_cell.angle_beta   90.00
_cell.angle_gamma   90.00
#
_symmetry.space_group_name_H-M   'P 1'
#
loop_
_entity.id
_entity.type
_entity.pdbx_description
1 polymer ?
#
loop_
_entity_poly.entity_id
_entity_poly.type
_entity_poly.pdbx_seq_one_letter_code
_entity_poly.pdbx_strand_id
1 'polypeptide(L)'
;MSRKIYIIIAVVLAAVLSVSTFFIIRNHIDSVKQNEVYDNLAEIVEDEPPKENEGVTFSEDKDYLAEYLELYRQNEDMVGWIKVEDTNINYPVVQSVNEPNFYLKHKFDKTYSAYGCPYVQENCDVQKPSDNIIIYGHHMNDGSMFTGLMKYRNKSFWEGHKTVSYTHLRAHETLRHLV
;
A
#
# COMPACT_ATOMS: atom_id res chain seq x y z
N MET A 1 47.87 -0.41 25.85
CA MET A 1 47.36 0.13 24.59
C MET A 1 47.70 1.62 24.52
N SER A 2 48.23 2.12 23.40
CA SER A 2 48.69 3.52 23.34
C SER A 2 47.49 4.50 23.31
N ARG A 3 47.64 5.69 23.93
CA ARG A 3 46.60 6.74 23.93
C ARG A 3 46.08 7.06 22.51
N LYS A 4 46.94 6.94 21.51
CA LYS A 4 46.59 7.12 20.08
C LYS A 4 45.56 6.08 19.57
N ILE A 5 45.66 4.83 20.03
CA ILE A 5 44.74 3.77 19.64
C ILE A 5 43.34 4.02 20.20
N TYR A 6 43.24 4.47 21.45
CA TYR A 6 41.92 4.86 22.05
C TYR A 6 41.25 5.99 21.28
N ILE A 7 42.01 7.01 20.88
CA ILE A 7 41.51 8.13 20.08
C ILE A 7 40.97 7.66 18.73
N ILE A 8 41.74 6.80 18.06
CA ILE A 8 41.31 6.26 16.75
C ILE A 8 40.02 5.44 16.91
N ILE A 9 39.93 4.57 17.92
CA ILE A 9 38.72 3.79 18.20
C ILE A 9 37.53 4.71 18.50
N ALA A 10 37.72 5.74 19.30
CA ALA A 10 36.65 6.69 19.63
C ALA A 10 36.14 7.44 18.39
N VAL A 11 37.04 7.87 17.51
CA VAL A 11 36.68 8.55 16.25
C VAL A 11 35.90 7.60 15.32
N VAL A 12 36.35 6.35 15.19
CA VAL A 12 35.65 5.34 14.37
C VAL A 12 34.26 5.06 14.93
N LEU A 13 34.12 4.88 16.25
CA LEU A 13 32.83 4.67 16.88
C LEU A 13 31.89 5.86 16.71
N ALA A 14 32.40 7.09 16.84
CA ALA A 14 31.62 8.30 16.60
C ALA A 14 31.15 8.40 15.15
N ALA A 15 32.00 8.06 14.18
CA ALA A 15 31.64 8.02 12.76
C ALA A 15 30.54 6.97 12.49
N VAL A 16 30.68 5.74 13.02
CA VAL A 16 29.65 4.70 12.91
C VAL A 16 28.32 5.12 13.51
N LEU A 17 28.35 5.72 14.69
CA LEU A 17 27.15 6.27 15.35
C LEU A 17 26.47 7.33 14.49
N SER A 18 27.24 8.29 13.96
CA SER A 18 26.70 9.35 13.10
C SER A 18 26.04 8.80 11.83
N VAL A 19 26.68 7.84 11.16
CA VAL A 19 26.10 7.18 9.99
C VAL A 19 24.83 6.40 10.33
N SER A 20 24.84 5.63 11.41
CA SER A 20 23.67 4.87 11.87
C SER A 20 22.50 5.79 12.20
N THR A 21 22.77 6.88 12.93
CA THR A 21 21.74 7.88 13.27
C THR A 21 21.16 8.53 12.02
N PHE A 22 21.99 8.86 11.03
CA PHE A 22 21.54 9.40 9.75
C PHE A 22 20.59 8.44 9.03
N PHE A 23 20.92 7.15 8.96
CA PHE A 23 20.05 6.15 8.33
C PHE A 23 18.73 5.97 9.08
N ILE A 24 18.74 5.97 10.42
CA ILE A 24 17.53 5.85 11.24
C ILE A 24 16.61 7.06 10.99
N ILE A 25 17.14 8.27 11.01
CA ILE A 25 16.37 9.49 10.76
C ILE A 25 15.81 9.49 9.34
N ARG A 26 16.62 9.12 8.34
CA ARG A 26 16.16 9.03 6.96
C ARG A 26 15.01 8.03 6.81
N ASN A 27 15.16 6.81 7.35
CA ASN A 27 14.11 5.81 7.29
C ASN A 27 12.82 6.28 7.99
N HIS A 28 12.94 6.98 9.11
CA HIS A 28 11.77 7.52 9.81
C HIS A 28 11.05 8.60 8.98
N ILE A 29 11.82 9.50 8.34
CA ILE A 29 11.24 10.53 7.45
C ILE A 29 10.55 9.86 6.25
N ASP A 30 11.17 8.84 5.66
CA ASP A 30 10.58 8.10 4.53
C ASP A 30 9.28 7.40 4.95
N SER A 31 9.23 6.82 6.16
CA SER A 31 8.02 6.22 6.74
C SER A 31 6.87 7.22 6.90
N VAL A 32 7.14 8.36 7.53
CA VAL A 32 6.14 9.41 7.75
C VAL A 32 5.58 9.93 6.42
N LYS A 33 6.45 10.24 5.47
CA LYS A 33 6.03 10.69 4.14
C LYS A 33 5.22 9.65 3.37
N GLN A 34 5.56 8.38 3.53
CA GLN A 34 4.83 7.29 2.89
C GLN A 34 3.41 7.17 3.43
N ASN A 35 3.26 7.21 4.76
CA ASN A 35 1.94 7.15 5.39
C ASN A 35 1.09 8.37 5.00
N GLU A 36 1.66 9.59 5.04
CA GLU A 36 0.97 10.81 4.60
C GLU A 36 0.45 10.72 3.16
N VAL A 37 1.23 10.16 2.24
CA VAL A 37 0.79 9.98 0.84
C VAL A 37 -0.42 9.05 0.79
N TYR A 38 -0.40 7.92 1.47
CA TYR A 38 -1.52 6.98 1.44
C TYR A 38 -2.75 7.47 2.21
N ASP A 39 -2.56 8.18 3.31
CA ASP A 39 -3.65 8.81 4.05
C ASP A 39 -4.36 9.86 3.17
N ASN A 40 -3.62 10.70 2.45
CA ASN A 40 -4.18 11.66 1.50
C ASN A 40 -4.94 10.97 0.35
N LEU A 41 -4.42 9.85 -0.18
CA LEU A 41 -5.13 9.08 -1.22
C LEU A 41 -6.43 8.47 -0.67
N ALA A 42 -6.43 8.01 0.58
CA ALA A 42 -7.62 7.47 1.24
C ALA A 42 -8.67 8.56 1.51
N GLU A 43 -8.24 9.77 1.88
CA GLU A 43 -9.13 10.92 2.08
C GLU A 43 -9.88 11.30 0.80
N ILE A 44 -9.21 11.25 -0.37
CA ILE A 44 -9.86 11.50 -1.67
C ILE A 44 -11.03 10.52 -1.91
N VAL A 45 -10.85 9.25 -1.54
CA VAL A 45 -11.87 8.21 -1.70
C VAL A 45 -13.01 8.36 -0.68
N GLU A 46 -12.70 8.80 0.56
CA GLU A 46 -13.68 8.94 1.63
C GLU A 46 -14.54 10.21 1.50
N ASP A 47 -14.01 11.27 0.86
CA ASP A 47 -14.75 12.53 0.63
C ASP A 47 -15.84 12.40 -0.46
N GLU A 48 -15.78 11.35 -1.30
CA GLU A 48 -16.89 10.98 -2.18
C GLU A 48 -17.49 9.62 -1.78
N PRO A 49 -18.21 9.52 -0.64
CA PRO A 49 -18.81 8.26 -0.23
C PRO A 49 -19.84 7.82 -1.28
N PRO A 50 -19.92 6.52 -1.60
CA PRO A 50 -20.99 6.01 -2.43
C PRO A 50 -22.32 6.39 -1.78
N LYS A 51 -23.17 7.11 -2.50
CA LYS A 51 -24.54 7.42 -2.07
C LYS A 51 -25.29 6.10 -1.96
N GLU A 52 -25.56 5.67 -0.74
CA GLU A 52 -26.13 4.37 -0.37
C GLU A 52 -27.47 4.01 -1.08
N ASN A 53 -28.06 4.93 -1.86
CA ASN A 53 -29.39 4.76 -2.47
C ASN A 53 -29.50 5.20 -3.94
N GLU A 54 -28.42 5.65 -4.58
CA GLU A 54 -28.43 5.90 -6.02
C GLU A 54 -27.41 4.98 -6.65
N GLY A 55 -27.84 4.16 -7.63
CA GLY A 55 -27.01 3.15 -8.27
C GLY A 55 -25.65 3.67 -8.66
N VAL A 56 -24.66 2.79 -8.59
CA VAL A 56 -23.25 3.04 -8.88
C VAL A 56 -23.08 4.07 -10.00
N THR A 57 -22.57 5.27 -9.66
CA THR A 57 -22.38 6.34 -10.64
C THR A 57 -21.08 6.06 -11.40
N PHE A 58 -21.23 5.79 -12.71
CA PHE A 58 -20.11 5.67 -13.62
C PHE A 58 -19.77 7.03 -14.23
N SER A 59 -18.48 7.26 -14.45
CA SER A 59 -18.04 8.44 -15.20
C SER A 59 -18.49 8.34 -16.67
N GLU A 60 -18.58 9.48 -17.36
CA GLU A 60 -18.83 9.53 -18.82
C GLU A 60 -17.80 8.73 -19.66
N ASP A 61 -16.64 8.42 -19.10
CA ASP A 61 -15.58 7.54 -19.65
C ASP A 61 -15.80 6.04 -19.32
N LYS A 62 -17.00 5.62 -19.34
CA LYS A 62 -17.59 4.30 -19.58
C LYS A 62 -17.45 3.21 -18.53
N ASP A 63 -16.40 3.06 -17.70
CA ASP A 63 -16.24 1.83 -16.93
C ASP A 63 -15.61 1.99 -15.54
N TYR A 64 -15.40 3.21 -15.03
CA TYR A 64 -14.75 3.44 -13.73
C TYR A 64 -15.72 3.98 -12.70
N LEU A 65 -15.57 3.53 -11.46
CA LEU A 65 -16.28 4.11 -10.33
C LEU A 65 -15.85 5.57 -10.15
N ALA A 66 -16.81 6.49 -10.06
CA ALA A 66 -16.56 7.94 -10.06
C ALA A 66 -15.62 8.36 -8.93
N GLU A 67 -15.75 7.72 -7.77
CA GLU A 67 -14.93 7.95 -6.57
C GLU A 67 -13.43 7.68 -6.75
N TYR A 68 -13.05 6.81 -7.73
CA TYR A 68 -11.65 6.47 -7.99
C TYR A 68 -11.08 7.13 -9.25
N LEU A 69 -11.91 7.88 -9.99
CA LEU A 69 -11.50 8.45 -11.29
C LEU A 69 -10.35 9.43 -11.14
N GLU A 70 -10.35 10.25 -10.09
CA GLU A 70 -9.26 11.20 -9.81
C GLU A 70 -7.93 10.47 -9.55
N LEU A 71 -7.96 9.36 -8.81
CA LEU A 71 -6.78 8.54 -8.55
C LEU A 71 -6.31 7.82 -9.81
N TYR A 72 -7.23 7.31 -10.61
CA TYR A 72 -6.91 6.68 -11.89
C TYR A 72 -6.20 7.65 -12.85
N ARG A 73 -6.62 8.93 -12.88
CA ARG A 73 -5.94 9.97 -13.68
C ARG A 73 -4.53 10.25 -13.19
N GLN A 74 -4.26 10.11 -11.89
CA GLN A 74 -2.91 10.26 -11.33
C GLN A 74 -2.03 9.05 -11.66
N ASN A 75 -2.61 7.84 -11.71
CA ASN A 75 -1.91 6.62 -12.09
C ASN A 75 -2.84 5.62 -12.81
N GLU A 76 -2.69 5.51 -14.12
CA GLU A 76 -3.48 4.60 -14.97
C GLU A 76 -3.22 3.11 -14.71
N ASP A 77 -2.16 2.75 -13.95
CA ASP A 77 -1.92 1.39 -13.50
C ASP A 77 -2.81 0.99 -12.31
N MET A 78 -3.62 1.90 -11.78
CA MET A 78 -4.56 1.60 -10.71
C MET A 78 -5.66 0.64 -11.19
N VAL A 79 -5.86 -0.44 -10.44
CA VAL A 79 -6.83 -1.49 -10.76
C VAL A 79 -7.88 -1.71 -9.67
N GLY A 80 -7.64 -1.18 -8.47
CA GLY A 80 -8.58 -1.34 -7.35
C GLY A 80 -8.14 -0.67 -6.07
N TRP A 81 -8.91 -0.92 -5.03
CA TRP A 81 -8.66 -0.46 -3.67
C TRP A 81 -8.83 -1.60 -2.67
N ILE A 82 -7.92 -1.74 -1.70
CA ILE A 82 -7.99 -2.77 -0.66
C ILE A 82 -8.15 -2.12 0.72
N LYS A 83 -9.16 -2.57 1.47
CA LYS A 83 -9.39 -2.16 2.86
C LYS A 83 -9.61 -3.37 3.75
N VAL A 84 -8.98 -3.36 4.92
CA VAL A 84 -9.18 -4.39 5.95
C VAL A 84 -9.56 -3.70 7.25
N GLU A 85 -10.77 -3.93 7.71
CA GLU A 85 -11.33 -3.30 8.91
C GLU A 85 -10.47 -3.56 10.15
N ASP A 86 -10.40 -2.56 11.02
CA ASP A 86 -9.60 -2.55 12.24
C ASP A 86 -8.09 -2.80 12.01
N THR A 87 -7.62 -2.49 10.79
CA THR A 87 -6.18 -2.45 10.45
C THR A 87 -5.84 -1.12 9.79
N ASN A 88 -4.55 -0.89 9.55
CA ASN A 88 -4.06 0.23 8.74
C ASN A 88 -4.08 -0.04 7.23
N ILE A 89 -4.64 -1.18 6.79
CA ILE A 89 -4.71 -1.51 5.37
C ILE A 89 -5.88 -0.78 4.74
N ASN A 90 -5.57 0.29 4.03
CA ASN A 90 -6.49 1.15 3.28
C ASN A 90 -5.69 1.78 2.13
N TYR A 91 -5.51 1.03 1.03
CA TYR A 91 -4.52 1.36 0.01
C TYR A 91 -5.05 1.17 -1.41
N PRO A 92 -4.59 1.99 -2.37
CA PRO A 92 -4.76 1.70 -3.79
C PRO A 92 -4.03 0.39 -4.15
N VAL A 93 -4.58 -0.31 -5.13
CA VAL A 93 -3.96 -1.48 -5.73
C VAL A 93 -3.68 -1.20 -7.19
N VAL A 94 -2.46 -1.45 -7.62
CA VAL A 94 -1.97 -1.19 -8.97
C VAL A 94 -1.56 -2.48 -9.69
N GLN A 95 -1.42 -2.44 -11.01
CA GLN A 95 -0.85 -3.54 -11.78
C GLN A 95 0.06 -3.01 -12.89
N SER A 96 1.32 -3.46 -12.91
CA SER A 96 2.25 -3.25 -14.04
C SER A 96 2.43 -4.56 -14.79
N VAL A 97 1.78 -4.68 -15.95
CA VAL A 97 1.84 -5.89 -16.78
C VAL A 97 3.18 -6.01 -17.49
N ASN A 98 3.75 -4.89 -17.93
CA ASN A 98 4.96 -4.86 -18.75
C ASN A 98 6.25 -4.90 -17.92
N GLU A 99 6.19 -4.48 -16.65
CA GLU A 99 7.33 -4.46 -15.74
C GLU A 99 7.01 -5.22 -14.45
N PRO A 100 7.23 -6.54 -14.42
CA PRO A 100 6.97 -7.36 -13.23
C PRO A 100 7.68 -6.81 -12.00
N ASN A 101 6.95 -6.79 -10.88
CA ASN A 101 7.46 -6.29 -9.59
C ASN A 101 7.87 -4.80 -9.58
N PHE A 102 7.48 -3.98 -10.55
CA PHE A 102 7.78 -2.55 -10.55
C PHE A 102 7.37 -1.89 -9.23
N TYR A 103 6.13 -2.14 -8.79
CA TYR A 103 5.57 -1.57 -7.56
C TYR A 103 6.09 -2.19 -6.26
N LEU A 104 6.96 -3.20 -6.33
CA LEU A 104 7.69 -3.67 -5.15
C LEU A 104 8.57 -2.55 -4.55
N LYS A 105 9.06 -1.64 -5.38
CA LYS A 105 9.93 -0.53 -4.95
C LYS A 105 9.52 0.83 -5.49
N HIS A 106 8.25 0.97 -5.91
CA HIS A 106 7.70 2.25 -6.36
C HIS A 106 6.36 2.50 -5.68
N LYS A 107 6.15 3.74 -5.26
CA LYS A 107 4.88 4.22 -4.71
C LYS A 107 3.81 4.34 -5.80
N PHE A 108 2.62 4.74 -5.38
CA PHE A 108 1.51 5.04 -6.28
C PHE A 108 1.88 6.09 -7.35
N ASP A 109 2.66 7.10 -6.99
CA ASP A 109 3.15 8.16 -7.91
C ASP A 109 4.34 7.72 -8.78
N LYS A 110 4.66 6.42 -8.81
CA LYS A 110 5.79 5.80 -9.54
C LYS A 110 7.17 6.26 -9.06
N THR A 111 7.28 7.01 -7.97
CA THR A 111 8.59 7.35 -7.38
C THR A 111 9.14 6.19 -6.55
N TYR A 112 10.46 6.09 -6.49
CA TYR A 112 11.11 5.03 -5.72
C TYR A 112 10.78 5.10 -4.22
N SER A 113 10.44 3.95 -3.65
CA SER A 113 10.26 3.77 -2.20
C SER A 113 10.51 2.31 -1.82
N ALA A 114 11.16 2.10 -0.66
CA ALA A 114 11.32 0.77 -0.09
C ALA A 114 9.98 0.15 0.39
N TYR A 115 8.94 0.94 0.51
CA TYR A 115 7.59 0.53 0.94
C TYR A 115 6.76 -0.03 -0.22
N GLY A 116 7.06 0.40 -1.45
CA GLY A 116 6.28 0.03 -2.62
C GLY A 116 4.82 0.50 -2.57
N CYS A 117 4.00 -0.11 -3.41
CA CYS A 117 2.54 0.01 -3.43
C CYS A 117 1.95 -1.41 -3.51
N PRO A 118 0.81 -1.71 -2.89
CA PRO A 118 0.12 -2.97 -3.14
C PRO A 118 -0.17 -3.17 -4.62
N TYR A 119 0.18 -4.34 -5.16
CA TYR A 119 0.04 -4.57 -6.59
C TYR A 119 -0.42 -5.99 -6.91
N VAL A 120 -1.19 -6.11 -7.99
CA VAL A 120 -1.64 -7.39 -8.53
C VAL A 120 -0.51 -8.03 -9.32
N GLN A 121 -0.38 -9.35 -9.20
CA GLN A 121 0.56 -10.13 -10.01
C GLN A 121 0.32 -9.89 -11.50
N GLU A 122 1.37 -9.74 -12.28
CA GLU A 122 1.33 -9.40 -13.71
C GLU A 122 0.54 -10.38 -14.57
N ASN A 123 0.49 -11.65 -14.17
CA ASN A 123 -0.24 -12.70 -14.90
C ASN A 123 -1.73 -12.82 -14.52
N CYS A 124 -2.21 -12.05 -13.55
CA CYS A 124 -3.62 -12.00 -13.22
C CYS A 124 -4.37 -11.13 -14.22
N ASP A 125 -5.44 -11.64 -14.81
CA ASP A 125 -6.35 -10.84 -15.64
C ASP A 125 -7.33 -10.08 -14.74
N VAL A 126 -7.12 -8.76 -14.61
CA VAL A 126 -8.00 -7.88 -13.84
C VAL A 126 -9.19 -7.37 -14.64
N GLN A 127 -9.28 -7.68 -15.92
CA GLN A 127 -10.38 -7.23 -16.79
C GLN A 127 -11.50 -8.27 -16.92
N LYS A 128 -11.20 -9.52 -16.58
CA LYS A 128 -12.17 -10.61 -16.59
C LYS A 128 -12.25 -11.21 -15.19
N PRO A 129 -13.46 -11.67 -14.77
CA PRO A 129 -13.57 -12.44 -13.55
C PRO A 129 -12.54 -13.57 -13.53
N SER A 130 -11.64 -13.54 -12.57
CA SER A 130 -10.61 -14.57 -12.36
C SER A 130 -10.93 -15.33 -11.09
N ASP A 131 -10.74 -16.65 -11.11
CA ASP A 131 -10.93 -17.50 -9.93
C ASP A 131 -9.97 -17.14 -8.79
N ASN A 132 -8.88 -16.43 -9.11
CA ASN A 132 -7.87 -16.01 -8.14
C ASN A 132 -7.17 -14.72 -8.56
N ILE A 133 -7.13 -13.74 -7.66
CA ILE A 133 -6.36 -12.49 -7.81
C ILE A 133 -5.31 -12.48 -6.71
N ILE A 134 -4.02 -12.41 -7.07
CA ILE A 134 -2.92 -12.36 -6.13
C ILE A 134 -2.46 -10.91 -5.99
N ILE A 135 -2.58 -10.38 -4.78
CA ILE A 135 -2.13 -9.02 -4.43
C ILE A 135 -0.92 -9.13 -3.52
N TYR A 136 0.18 -8.51 -3.92
CA TYR A 136 1.40 -8.40 -3.14
C TYR A 136 1.48 -7.08 -2.39
N GLY A 137 2.07 -7.11 -1.21
CA GLY A 137 2.38 -5.93 -0.40
C GLY A 137 3.47 -6.23 0.61
N HIS A 138 4.26 -5.22 0.99
CA HIS A 138 5.31 -5.38 1.99
C HIS A 138 4.74 -5.58 3.39
N HIS A 139 5.48 -6.33 4.20
CA HIS A 139 5.38 -6.34 5.65
C HIS A 139 6.48 -5.44 6.23
N MET A 140 6.12 -4.27 6.73
CA MET A 140 7.06 -3.27 7.20
C MET A 140 7.22 -3.30 8.73
N ASN A 141 8.45 -3.03 9.21
CA ASN A 141 8.74 -3.04 10.65
C ASN A 141 8.06 -1.91 11.43
N ASP A 142 7.68 -0.82 10.75
CA ASP A 142 6.95 0.31 11.33
C ASP A 142 5.43 0.07 11.46
N GLY A 143 4.97 -1.10 11.08
CA GLY A 143 3.56 -1.49 11.15
C GLY A 143 2.73 -1.12 9.93
N SER A 144 3.30 -0.42 8.93
CA SER A 144 2.61 -0.02 7.72
C SER A 144 2.46 -1.15 6.70
N MET A 145 1.87 -0.84 5.56
CA MET A 145 1.59 -1.76 4.46
C MET A 145 0.77 -2.99 4.94
N PHE A 146 1.10 -4.19 4.54
CA PHE A 146 0.37 -5.42 4.90
C PHE A 146 0.73 -5.99 6.29
N THR A 147 1.46 -5.25 7.11
CA THR A 147 1.75 -5.66 8.49
C THR A 147 0.48 -5.89 9.31
N GLY A 148 -0.59 -5.13 9.02
CA GLY A 148 -1.91 -5.30 9.65
C GLY A 148 -2.48 -6.72 9.54
N LEU A 149 -2.14 -7.48 8.49
CA LEU A 149 -2.56 -8.87 8.33
C LEU A 149 -2.03 -9.80 9.44
N MET A 150 -0.97 -9.40 10.17
CA MET A 150 -0.46 -10.17 11.29
C MET A 150 -1.48 -10.28 12.44
N LYS A 151 -2.49 -9.40 12.50
CA LYS A 151 -3.59 -9.49 13.47
C LYS A 151 -4.41 -10.77 13.30
N TYR A 152 -4.48 -11.33 12.08
CA TYR A 152 -5.17 -12.58 11.77
C TYR A 152 -4.53 -13.84 12.41
N ARG A 153 -3.33 -13.73 12.98
CA ARG A 153 -2.74 -14.79 13.82
C ARG A 153 -3.50 -14.97 15.13
N ASN A 154 -4.28 -13.96 15.53
CA ASN A 154 -5.14 -14.04 16.69
C ASN A 154 -6.53 -14.56 16.27
N LYS A 155 -6.96 -15.68 16.86
CA LYS A 155 -8.24 -16.32 16.54
C LYS A 155 -9.43 -15.39 16.74
N SER A 156 -9.46 -14.60 17.82
CA SER A 156 -10.57 -13.68 18.09
C SER A 156 -10.65 -12.55 17.06
N PHE A 157 -9.52 -12.07 16.58
CA PHE A 157 -9.49 -11.10 15.47
C PHE A 157 -10.03 -11.71 14.19
N TRP A 158 -9.55 -12.91 13.82
CA TRP A 158 -10.05 -13.64 12.65
C TRP A 158 -11.55 -13.91 12.71
N GLU A 159 -12.09 -14.32 13.89
CA GLU A 159 -13.52 -14.58 14.06
C GLU A 159 -14.39 -13.33 13.84
N GLY A 160 -13.88 -12.14 14.18
CA GLY A 160 -14.56 -10.86 13.98
C GLY A 160 -14.38 -10.26 12.57
N HIS A 161 -13.31 -10.64 11.84
CA HIS A 161 -12.89 -9.98 10.59
C HIS A 161 -12.69 -11.02 9.47
N LYS A 162 -13.75 -11.73 9.12
CA LYS A 162 -13.70 -12.82 8.10
C LYS A 162 -13.67 -12.31 6.66
N THR A 163 -13.81 -11.02 6.45
CA THR A 163 -13.89 -10.42 5.12
C THR A 163 -12.82 -9.36 4.92
N VAL A 164 -12.24 -9.34 3.73
CA VAL A 164 -11.43 -8.25 3.20
C VAL A 164 -12.22 -7.56 2.10
N SER A 165 -12.29 -6.24 2.13
CA SER A 165 -12.89 -5.47 1.05
C SER A 165 -11.85 -5.21 -0.03
N TYR A 166 -12.13 -5.65 -1.25
CA TYR A 166 -11.39 -5.28 -2.43
C TYR A 166 -12.38 -4.74 -3.47
N THR A 167 -12.24 -3.47 -3.80
CA THR A 167 -13.06 -2.80 -4.81
C THR A 167 -12.26 -2.74 -6.10
N HIS A 168 -12.80 -3.36 -7.15
CA HIS A 168 -12.22 -3.25 -8.49
C HIS A 168 -12.68 -1.94 -9.14
N LEU A 169 -11.79 -1.21 -9.81
CA LEU A 169 -12.10 0.09 -10.40
C LEU A 169 -13.15 0.05 -11.51
N ARG A 170 -13.18 -1.05 -12.28
CA ARG A 170 -14.14 -1.22 -13.37
C ARG A 170 -15.46 -1.77 -12.86
N ALA A 171 -16.53 -1.43 -13.52
CA ALA A 171 -17.94 -1.63 -13.18
C ALA A 171 -18.43 -3.07 -12.89
N HIS A 172 -17.57 -4.04 -12.73
CA HIS A 172 -17.90 -5.42 -12.45
C HIS A 172 -17.36 -5.89 -11.10
N GLU A 173 -18.18 -5.73 -10.06
CA GLU A 173 -18.16 -6.44 -8.78
C GLU A 173 -17.24 -5.89 -7.67
N THR A 174 -17.89 -5.52 -6.57
CA THR A 174 -17.25 -5.49 -5.24
C THR A 174 -17.13 -6.94 -4.77
N LEU A 175 -15.94 -7.52 -4.87
CA LEU A 175 -15.66 -8.86 -4.37
C LEU A 175 -15.40 -8.79 -2.86
N ARG A 176 -16.32 -9.34 -2.05
CA ARG A 176 -16.07 -9.62 -0.64
C ARG A 176 -15.50 -11.03 -0.52
N HIS A 177 -14.20 -11.13 -0.27
CA HIS A 177 -13.57 -12.43 -0.01
C HIS A 177 -13.61 -12.76 1.47
N LEU A 178 -13.98 -14.03 1.77
CA LEU A 178 -13.83 -14.62 3.08
C LEU A 178 -12.35 -14.99 3.29
N VAL A 179 -11.76 -14.56 4.38
CA VAL A 179 -10.39 -14.90 4.80
C VAL A 179 -10.40 -16.19 5.63
#